data_549bc1145f0e780060f306d257a53047
#
_entry.id   549bc1145f0e780060f306d257a53047
#
_cell.length_a   1.000
_cell.length_b   1.000
_cell.length_c   1.000
_cell.angle_alpha   90.00
_cell.angle_beta   90.00
_cell.angle_gamma   90.00
#
_symmetry.space_group_name_H-M   'P 1'
#
loop_
_entity.id
_entity.type
_entity.pdbx_description
1 polymer ?
#
loop_
_entity_poly.entity_id
_entity_poly.type
_entity_poly.pdbx_seq_one_letter_code
_entity_poly.pdbx_strand_id
1 'polypeptide(L)'
;MTEKEVIRVERLGFPFATDNPFLFCAHHKDMYPKGERDLGPAVSLSGRNLGNDFVIKNGFRMYHGQRVPGFPAHPHRGFETVTVTIQGYVDHSDSLGAAGRYCNGDVQWMTAGSGCQHAEMFPLVHADRENPLELFQIWLNLPAKDKLAQPHYQMLWAEDIPVITSRDAGGKMSVIRLIAGEWDGKKAPAPSPASWATDPKNHVRILLIRMDPGAELRIPAVTSTISRNLYFYDGDRIVIGAKEIGPYSRVVLRGGEDIIVHAGNARCFLLLLEGEPIEEPIARYGPFVMNTPDEIQEAYRDFRQTAFGGWPWDVPDPVHDIGENRFARYVDGHVEERRSYHEPMQDD
;
A
#
# COMPACT_ATOMS: atom_id res chain seq x y z
N MET A 1 -31.26 14.83 -11.93
CA MET A 1 -29.86 14.49 -12.24
C MET A 1 -29.68 13.02 -11.89
N THR A 2 -29.38 12.20 -12.87
CA THR A 2 -29.33 10.73 -12.73
C THR A 2 -28.05 10.36 -11.97
N GLU A 3 -28.18 9.42 -11.00
CA GLU A 3 -27.07 8.82 -10.23
C GLU A 3 -26.11 7.99 -11.12
N LYS A 4 -25.49 8.66 -12.12
CA LYS A 4 -24.68 7.95 -13.13
C LYS A 4 -23.26 7.62 -12.65
N GLU A 5 -22.72 8.39 -11.72
CA GLU A 5 -21.31 8.37 -11.35
C GLU A 5 -20.97 7.29 -10.33
N VAL A 6 -21.83 7.09 -9.32
CA VAL A 6 -21.64 6.15 -8.21
C VAL A 6 -22.43 4.87 -8.45
N ILE A 7 -21.72 3.74 -8.52
CA ILE A 7 -22.34 2.41 -8.63
C ILE A 7 -22.85 1.96 -7.26
N ARG A 8 -21.99 2.02 -6.23
CA ARG A 8 -22.34 1.67 -4.85
C ARG A 8 -21.41 2.32 -3.85
N VAL A 9 -21.88 2.42 -2.60
CA VAL A 9 -21.11 2.87 -1.44
C VAL A 9 -21.16 1.77 -0.41
N GLU A 10 -20.01 1.41 0.15
CA GLU A 10 -19.84 0.36 1.15
C GLU A 10 -19.01 0.89 2.32
N ARG A 11 -19.28 0.40 3.52
CA ARG A 11 -18.41 0.71 4.67
C ARG A 11 -17.08 -0.02 4.53
N LEU A 12 -15.98 0.65 4.87
CA LEU A 12 -14.67 0.02 4.92
C LEU A 12 -14.59 -1.00 6.05
N GLY A 13 -14.01 -2.16 5.73
CA GLY A 13 -13.65 -3.20 6.69
C GLY A 13 -12.15 -3.20 6.98
N PHE A 14 -11.65 -4.29 7.55
CA PHE A 14 -10.22 -4.58 7.66
C PHE A 14 -10.00 -6.05 7.29
N PRO A 15 -9.42 -6.34 6.11
CA PRO A 15 -8.98 -5.43 5.05
C PRO A 15 -10.13 -4.75 4.30
N PHE A 16 -9.83 -3.77 3.45
CA PHE A 16 -10.77 -3.13 2.54
C PHE A 16 -11.17 -4.10 1.42
N ALA A 17 -12.43 -4.08 1.01
CA ALA A 17 -12.85 -4.76 -0.21
C ALA A 17 -12.23 -4.09 -1.43
N THR A 18 -11.79 -4.89 -2.39
CA THR A 18 -11.16 -4.45 -3.66
C THR A 18 -11.84 -5.11 -4.84
N ASP A 19 -11.66 -4.54 -6.03
CA ASP A 19 -12.04 -5.16 -7.30
C ASP A 19 -10.78 -5.42 -8.14
N ASN A 20 -10.79 -6.50 -8.95
CA ASN A 20 -9.73 -6.84 -9.90
C ASN A 20 -9.37 -5.58 -10.75
N PRO A 21 -8.07 -5.23 -10.93
CA PRO A 21 -6.90 -6.08 -10.71
C PRO A 21 -6.33 -6.04 -9.27
N PHE A 22 -6.93 -5.32 -8.35
CA PHE A 22 -6.49 -5.29 -6.96
C PHE A 22 -7.13 -6.42 -6.16
N LEU A 23 -6.30 -7.14 -5.41
CA LEU A 23 -6.71 -8.33 -4.66
C LEU A 23 -6.95 -8.06 -3.18
N PHE A 24 -6.32 -7.01 -2.66
CA PHE A 24 -6.29 -6.72 -1.24
C PHE A 24 -5.86 -5.27 -1.03
N CYS A 25 -6.41 -4.64 0.00
CA CYS A 25 -5.94 -3.36 0.51
C CYS A 25 -6.17 -3.32 2.02
N ALA A 26 -5.13 -3.09 2.79
CA ALA A 26 -5.25 -2.88 4.23
C ALA A 26 -4.70 -1.50 4.59
N HIS A 27 -5.43 -0.78 5.45
CA HIS A 27 -5.00 0.47 6.03
C HIS A 27 -4.53 0.22 7.46
N HIS A 28 -3.23 0.32 7.67
CA HIS A 28 -2.61 0.25 9.00
C HIS A 28 -2.45 1.66 9.55
N LYS A 29 -3.01 1.90 10.73
CA LYS A 29 -2.89 3.17 11.46
C LYS A 29 -2.75 2.84 12.94
N ASP A 30 -1.57 3.11 13.46
CA ASP A 30 -1.17 2.75 14.81
C ASP A 30 -0.37 3.89 15.45
N MET A 31 -0.63 4.16 16.72
CA MET A 31 0.11 5.12 17.53
C MET A 31 1.02 4.36 18.48
N TYR A 32 2.21 4.00 18.00
CA TYR A 32 3.18 3.29 18.83
C TYR A 32 3.79 4.21 19.87
N PRO A 33 4.13 3.67 21.05
CA PRO A 33 4.85 4.42 22.08
C PRO A 33 6.31 4.69 21.66
N LYS A 34 7.08 5.30 22.54
CA LYS A 34 8.54 5.42 22.43
C LYS A 34 9.17 4.06 22.17
N GLY A 35 10.24 4.04 21.38
CA GLY A 35 11.04 2.85 21.11
C GLY A 35 12.14 2.64 22.16
N GLU A 36 12.58 1.40 22.30
CA GLU A 36 13.79 1.00 23.01
C GLU A 36 14.95 0.77 22.03
N ARG A 37 16.12 0.40 22.56
CA ARG A 37 17.34 0.15 21.72
C ARG A 37 17.16 -0.96 20.68
N ASP A 38 16.28 -1.91 20.97
CA ASP A 38 15.94 -3.01 20.08
C ASP A 38 14.78 -2.68 19.11
N LEU A 39 14.44 -1.39 19.04
CA LEU A 39 13.37 -0.84 18.18
C LEU A 39 11.96 -1.35 18.50
N GLY A 40 11.80 -2.03 19.63
CA GLY A 40 10.51 -2.45 20.16
C GLY A 40 9.87 -1.39 21.09
N PRO A 41 8.59 -1.55 21.47
CA PRO A 41 7.89 -0.62 22.33
C PRO A 41 8.51 -0.51 23.73
N ALA A 42 8.70 0.71 24.22
CA ALA A 42 9.16 1.02 25.60
C ALA A 42 8.01 0.93 26.62
N VAL A 43 7.13 -0.04 26.45
CA VAL A 43 6.00 -0.31 27.36
C VAL A 43 5.81 -1.81 27.51
N SER A 44 5.16 -2.22 28.59
CA SER A 44 4.85 -3.63 28.82
C SER A 44 3.90 -4.18 27.73
N LEU A 45 4.27 -5.30 27.12
CA LEU A 45 3.45 -6.05 26.18
C LEU A 45 2.59 -7.13 26.87
N SER A 46 2.57 -7.16 28.20
CA SER A 46 1.79 -8.13 28.97
C SER A 46 0.30 -8.08 28.60
N GLY A 47 -0.30 -9.26 28.42
CA GLY A 47 -1.71 -9.41 28.06
C GLY A 47 -2.02 -9.08 26.60
N ARG A 48 -1.01 -8.97 25.72
CA ARG A 48 -1.18 -9.00 24.25
C ARG A 48 -1.08 -10.41 23.71
N ASN A 49 -1.74 -10.66 22.61
CA ASN A 49 -1.64 -11.93 21.87
C ASN A 49 -0.47 -11.86 20.89
N LEU A 50 0.77 -11.79 21.40
CA LEU A 50 1.96 -11.66 20.57
C LEU A 50 2.03 -12.76 19.49
N GLY A 51 2.42 -12.39 18.28
CA GLY A 51 2.38 -13.24 17.10
C GLY A 51 1.02 -13.30 16.39
N ASN A 52 -0.06 -12.77 17.00
CA ASN A 52 -1.39 -12.65 16.39
C ASN A 52 -2.22 -11.51 17.03
N ASP A 53 -1.61 -10.32 17.14
CA ASP A 53 -2.19 -9.15 17.82
C ASP A 53 -2.74 -8.14 16.80
N PHE A 54 -3.96 -8.38 16.33
CA PHE A 54 -4.66 -7.56 15.34
C PHE A 54 -5.71 -6.62 15.92
N VAL A 55 -5.86 -6.59 17.24
CA VAL A 55 -6.80 -5.71 17.93
C VAL A 55 -6.07 -4.51 18.48
N ILE A 56 -6.54 -3.28 18.17
CA ILE A 56 -5.96 -2.07 18.73
C ILE A 56 -6.12 -2.07 20.25
N LYS A 57 -5.01 -2.06 20.96
CA LYS A 57 -4.93 -1.92 22.41
C LYS A 57 -3.91 -0.84 22.76
N ASN A 58 -4.32 0.16 23.53
CA ASN A 58 -3.47 1.33 23.87
C ASN A 58 -2.94 2.05 22.61
N GLY A 59 -3.75 2.16 21.56
CA GLY A 59 -3.43 2.89 20.34
C GLY A 59 -2.67 2.11 19.27
N PHE A 60 -2.23 0.86 19.50
CA PHE A 60 -1.42 0.11 18.53
C PHE A 60 -1.67 -1.40 18.57
N ARG A 61 -1.16 -2.10 17.54
CA ARG A 61 -1.14 -3.55 17.34
C ARG A 61 0.30 -4.03 17.17
N MET A 62 0.59 -5.25 17.56
CA MET A 62 1.88 -5.90 17.31
C MET A 62 1.88 -6.75 16.04
N TYR A 63 0.68 -7.05 15.51
CA TYR A 63 0.48 -7.94 14.35
C TYR A 63 1.06 -9.34 14.61
N HIS A 64 2.00 -9.79 13.81
CA HIS A 64 2.72 -11.04 14.02
C HIS A 64 4.06 -10.86 14.77
N GLY A 65 4.43 -9.61 15.05
CA GLY A 65 5.66 -9.29 15.78
C GLY A 65 5.64 -9.76 17.24
N GLN A 66 6.80 -10.18 17.73
CA GLN A 66 6.99 -10.61 19.12
C GLN A 66 7.57 -9.48 19.98
N ARG A 67 8.56 -8.77 19.46
CA ARG A 67 9.23 -7.65 20.14
C ARG A 67 9.11 -6.36 19.35
N VAL A 68 9.42 -6.38 18.06
CA VAL A 68 9.16 -5.28 17.14
C VAL A 68 7.82 -5.57 16.45
N PRO A 69 6.90 -4.61 16.31
CA PRO A 69 5.67 -4.84 15.58
C PRO A 69 5.93 -5.08 14.10
N GLY A 70 5.02 -5.79 13.44
CA GLY A 70 5.12 -6.04 11.99
C GLY A 70 4.83 -7.48 11.60
N PHE A 71 5.34 -7.86 10.46
CA PHE A 71 5.12 -9.14 9.80
C PHE A 71 6.46 -9.84 9.56
N PRO A 72 6.88 -10.76 10.45
CA PRO A 72 8.05 -11.62 10.24
C PRO A 72 7.97 -12.40 8.94
N ALA A 73 9.07 -13.03 8.53
CA ALA A 73 9.22 -13.77 7.28
C ALA A 73 7.98 -14.61 6.92
N HIS A 74 7.38 -14.28 5.79
CA HIS A 74 6.22 -14.97 5.24
C HIS A 74 6.28 -14.99 3.71
N PRO A 75 5.77 -16.06 3.06
CA PRO A 75 5.88 -16.22 1.61
C PRO A 75 4.75 -15.53 0.86
N HIS A 76 5.02 -15.21 -0.43
CA HIS A 76 4.03 -14.84 -1.44
C HIS A 76 4.34 -15.48 -2.78
N ARG A 77 3.31 -15.71 -3.62
CA ARG A 77 3.46 -16.15 -5.03
C ARG A 77 2.29 -15.64 -5.88
N GLY A 78 2.61 -15.22 -7.11
CA GLY A 78 1.64 -14.97 -8.18
C GLY A 78 0.99 -13.60 -8.18
N PHE A 79 1.50 -12.65 -7.40
CA PHE A 79 1.00 -11.28 -7.33
C PHE A 79 2.10 -10.31 -6.86
N GLU A 80 1.75 -9.06 -6.67
CA GLU A 80 2.63 -8.00 -6.22
C GLU A 80 2.11 -7.38 -4.92
N THR A 81 3.03 -6.97 -4.05
CA THR A 81 2.73 -6.12 -2.90
C THR A 81 3.23 -4.70 -3.15
N VAL A 82 2.39 -3.72 -2.84
CA VAL A 82 2.72 -2.29 -2.89
C VAL A 82 2.45 -1.72 -1.50
N THR A 83 3.51 -1.43 -0.77
CA THR A 83 3.44 -0.85 0.58
C THR A 83 3.65 0.64 0.47
N VAL A 84 2.60 1.41 0.74
CA VAL A 84 2.59 2.88 0.64
C VAL A 84 2.66 3.45 2.04
N THR A 85 3.83 3.94 2.46
CA THR A 85 3.99 4.56 3.77
C THR A 85 3.50 6.01 3.73
N ILE A 86 2.57 6.36 4.62
CA ILE A 86 2.13 7.73 4.85
C ILE A 86 2.97 8.33 5.96
N GLN A 87 3.14 7.59 7.05
CA GLN A 87 3.91 8.01 8.22
C GLN A 87 4.57 6.82 8.90
N GLY A 88 5.72 7.04 9.52
CA GLY A 88 6.47 6.01 10.26
C GLY A 88 7.44 5.25 9.38
N TYR A 89 8.06 4.22 9.94
CA TYR A 89 9.15 3.48 9.34
C TYR A 89 8.76 2.02 9.10
N VAL A 90 9.25 1.48 7.99
CA VAL A 90 9.16 0.04 7.67
C VAL A 90 10.55 -0.46 7.30
N ASP A 91 10.93 -1.58 7.89
CA ASP A 91 12.13 -2.34 7.54
C ASP A 91 11.71 -3.57 6.73
N HIS A 92 12.21 -3.64 5.50
CA HIS A 92 12.03 -4.78 4.61
C HIS A 92 13.29 -5.64 4.58
N SER A 93 13.09 -6.95 4.53
CA SER A 93 14.11 -7.95 4.20
C SER A 93 13.45 -9.08 3.42
N ASP A 94 14.12 -9.64 2.41
CA ASP A 94 13.53 -10.71 1.61
C ASP A 94 14.46 -11.94 1.40
N SER A 95 13.88 -12.99 0.84
CA SER A 95 14.56 -14.25 0.57
C SER A 95 15.59 -14.17 -0.57
N LEU A 96 15.63 -13.08 -1.32
CA LEU A 96 16.61 -12.84 -2.37
C LEU A 96 17.83 -12.09 -1.84
N GLY A 97 17.77 -11.60 -0.58
CA GLY A 97 18.83 -10.80 0.05
C GLY A 97 18.66 -9.29 -0.14
N ALA A 98 17.56 -8.83 -0.75
CA ALA A 98 17.23 -7.42 -0.74
C ALA A 98 16.80 -6.96 0.65
N ALA A 99 17.10 -5.71 0.98
CA ALA A 99 16.77 -5.08 2.26
C ALA A 99 16.53 -3.59 2.10
N GLY A 100 15.78 -2.99 3.00
CA GLY A 100 15.58 -1.55 2.98
C GLY A 100 14.89 -1.03 4.22
N ARG A 101 15.12 0.24 4.51
CA ARG A 101 14.34 1.04 5.44
C ARG A 101 13.71 2.19 4.69
N TYR A 102 12.40 2.34 4.79
CA TYR A 102 11.64 3.35 4.09
C TYR A 102 10.56 3.96 5.00
N CYS A 103 10.14 5.19 4.70
CA CYS A 103 9.22 5.93 5.57
C CYS A 103 8.53 7.08 4.82
N ASN A 104 7.57 7.73 5.48
CA ASN A 104 7.03 9.06 5.19
C ASN A 104 6.92 9.38 3.69
N GLY A 105 6.11 8.60 2.98
CA GLY A 105 5.83 8.80 1.57
C GLY A 105 6.61 7.92 0.61
N ASP A 106 7.57 7.14 1.05
CA ASP A 106 8.21 6.11 0.23
C ASP A 106 7.23 4.98 -0.07
N VAL A 107 7.45 4.31 -1.19
CA VAL A 107 6.65 3.17 -1.60
C VAL A 107 7.56 2.00 -1.95
N GLN A 108 7.34 0.87 -1.29
CA GLN A 108 7.98 -0.38 -1.64
C GLN A 108 7.08 -1.16 -2.59
N TRP A 109 7.63 -1.59 -3.74
CA TRP A 109 6.94 -2.43 -4.70
C TRP A 109 7.69 -3.73 -4.87
N MET A 110 7.05 -4.85 -4.54
CA MET A 110 7.65 -6.18 -4.67
C MET A 110 6.76 -7.07 -5.55
N THR A 111 7.34 -7.59 -6.63
CA THR A 111 6.74 -8.69 -7.39
C THR A 111 7.15 -9.99 -6.72
N ALA A 112 6.19 -10.73 -6.16
CA ALA A 112 6.46 -12.05 -5.62
C ALA A 112 6.64 -13.11 -6.71
N GLY A 113 5.94 -12.96 -7.84
CA GLY A 113 6.13 -13.77 -9.03
C GLY A 113 6.15 -15.27 -8.74
N SER A 114 7.25 -15.93 -9.10
CA SER A 114 7.44 -17.39 -8.90
C SER A 114 7.56 -17.82 -7.43
N GLY A 115 7.68 -16.88 -6.53
CA GLY A 115 7.73 -17.09 -5.09
C GLY A 115 8.86 -16.33 -4.42
N CYS A 116 8.54 -15.63 -3.34
CA CYS A 116 9.44 -14.87 -2.50
C CYS A 116 8.94 -14.89 -1.07
N GLN A 117 9.85 -14.88 -0.09
CA GLN A 117 9.54 -14.59 1.30
C GLN A 117 10.01 -13.16 1.61
N HIS A 118 9.26 -12.46 2.43
CA HIS A 118 9.72 -11.19 2.98
C HIS A 118 9.27 -10.99 4.42
N ALA A 119 9.96 -10.09 5.12
CA ALA A 119 9.56 -9.53 6.40
C ALA A 119 9.34 -8.03 6.23
N GLU A 120 8.30 -7.51 6.87
CA GLU A 120 7.99 -6.09 6.96
C GLU A 120 7.82 -5.74 8.44
N MET A 121 8.89 -5.22 9.05
CA MET A 121 8.90 -4.85 10.46
C MET A 121 8.70 -3.33 10.60
N PHE A 122 8.11 -2.91 11.71
CA PHE A 122 7.80 -1.51 12.00
C PHE A 122 8.69 -1.01 13.15
N PRO A 123 9.96 -0.61 12.86
CA PRO A 123 10.91 -0.22 13.90
C PRO A 123 10.49 1.07 14.57
N LEU A 124 10.51 1.11 15.90
CA LEU A 124 10.20 2.30 16.68
C LEU A 124 11.47 3.11 16.91
N VAL A 125 11.86 3.90 15.91
CA VAL A 125 13.16 4.59 15.86
C VAL A 125 13.28 5.77 16.84
N HIS A 126 12.15 6.30 17.33
CA HIS A 126 12.17 7.44 18.27
C HIS A 126 12.06 6.96 19.71
N ALA A 127 13.12 7.18 20.49
CA ALA A 127 13.17 6.88 21.93
C ALA A 127 12.66 8.03 22.80
N ASP A 128 12.48 9.22 22.24
CA ASP A 128 12.10 10.46 22.95
C ASP A 128 10.62 10.83 22.77
N ARG A 129 9.96 10.29 21.74
CA ARG A 129 8.57 10.58 21.40
C ARG A 129 7.85 9.33 20.88
N GLU A 130 6.56 9.44 20.63
CA GLU A 130 5.75 8.41 19.97
C GLU A 130 6.23 8.14 18.53
N ASN A 131 5.94 6.94 18.04
CA ASN A 131 6.26 6.47 16.70
C ASN A 131 4.96 6.17 15.96
N PRO A 132 4.26 7.19 15.43
CA PRO A 132 3.06 6.94 14.64
C PRO A 132 3.40 6.18 13.37
N LEU A 133 2.52 5.24 13.00
CA LEU A 133 2.59 4.49 11.74
C LEU A 133 1.27 4.63 11.01
N GLU A 134 1.34 5.00 9.75
CA GLU A 134 0.20 4.93 8.83
C GLU A 134 0.69 4.47 7.45
N LEU A 135 0.10 3.37 6.94
CA LEU A 135 0.44 2.84 5.63
C LEU A 135 -0.73 2.09 4.99
N PHE A 136 -0.68 1.98 3.67
CA PHE A 136 -1.51 1.05 2.90
C PHE A 136 -0.67 -0.12 2.41
N GLN A 137 -1.17 -1.34 2.66
CA GLN A 137 -0.68 -2.57 2.03
C GLN A 137 -1.64 -2.96 0.92
N ILE A 138 -1.18 -2.90 -0.32
CA ILE A 138 -1.99 -3.15 -1.51
C ILE A 138 -1.44 -4.37 -2.24
N TRP A 139 -2.32 -5.27 -2.67
CA TRP A 139 -1.94 -6.38 -3.54
C TRP A 139 -2.51 -6.15 -4.94
N LEU A 140 -1.63 -6.17 -5.93
CA LEU A 140 -1.96 -6.09 -7.35
C LEU A 140 -1.74 -7.46 -8.00
N ASN A 141 -2.73 -7.94 -8.74
CA ASN A 141 -2.67 -9.24 -9.40
C ASN A 141 -1.72 -9.22 -10.60
N LEU A 142 -1.17 -10.38 -10.91
CA LEU A 142 -0.43 -10.63 -12.15
C LEU A 142 -1.28 -11.50 -13.10
N PRO A 143 -1.22 -11.27 -14.41
CA PRO A 143 -1.83 -12.19 -15.38
C PRO A 143 -1.10 -13.54 -15.39
N ALA A 144 -1.74 -14.60 -15.85
CA ALA A 144 -1.21 -15.97 -15.85
C ALA A 144 0.21 -16.06 -16.43
N LYS A 145 0.46 -15.33 -17.52
CA LYS A 145 1.77 -15.31 -18.20
C LYS A 145 2.91 -14.78 -17.30
N ASP A 146 2.59 -13.94 -16.33
CA ASP A 146 3.57 -13.25 -15.46
C ASP A 146 3.52 -13.74 -14.00
N LYS A 147 2.59 -14.66 -13.64
CA LYS A 147 2.48 -15.20 -12.27
C LYS A 147 3.72 -15.92 -11.77
N LEU A 148 4.52 -16.45 -12.66
CA LEU A 148 5.79 -17.09 -12.35
C LEU A 148 7.00 -16.25 -12.81
N ALA A 149 6.83 -14.95 -13.00
CA ALA A 149 7.94 -14.04 -13.28
C ALA A 149 8.97 -14.08 -12.15
N GLN A 150 10.21 -13.71 -12.48
CA GLN A 150 11.26 -13.61 -11.47
C GLN A 150 10.85 -12.59 -10.40
N PRO A 151 10.98 -12.92 -9.11
CA PRO A 151 10.74 -11.97 -8.04
C PRO A 151 11.59 -10.71 -8.19
N HIS A 152 10.98 -9.56 -7.87
CA HIS A 152 11.62 -8.27 -8.05
C HIS A 152 11.28 -7.34 -6.88
N TYR A 153 12.28 -6.65 -6.36
CA TYR A 153 12.16 -5.63 -5.33
C TYR A 153 12.50 -4.27 -5.90
N GLN A 154 11.68 -3.26 -5.60
CA GLN A 154 11.88 -1.90 -6.02
C GLN A 154 11.44 -0.91 -4.95
N MET A 155 12.25 0.12 -4.72
CA MET A 155 11.91 1.26 -3.89
C MET A 155 11.55 2.46 -4.79
N LEU A 156 10.40 3.07 -4.52
CA LEU A 156 9.98 4.35 -5.09
C LEU A 156 10.10 5.39 -3.98
N TRP A 157 11.11 6.24 -4.11
CA TRP A 157 11.38 7.26 -3.11
C TRP A 157 10.38 8.38 -3.16
N ALA A 158 10.04 8.92 -2.01
CA ALA A 158 9.06 10.00 -1.85
C ALA A 158 9.35 11.20 -2.75
N GLU A 159 10.65 11.54 -2.90
CA GLU A 159 11.13 12.66 -3.71
C GLU A 159 10.95 12.45 -5.22
N ASP A 160 10.92 11.17 -5.65
CA ASP A 160 10.79 10.79 -7.05
C ASP A 160 9.32 10.56 -7.46
N ILE A 161 8.41 10.44 -6.48
CA ILE A 161 6.97 10.29 -6.72
C ILE A 161 6.34 11.67 -6.99
N PRO A 162 5.72 11.89 -8.17
CA PRO A 162 5.12 13.18 -8.48
C PRO A 162 4.02 13.58 -7.52
N VAL A 163 4.11 14.80 -7.00
CA VAL A 163 3.05 15.47 -6.25
C VAL A 163 2.43 16.53 -7.16
N ILE A 164 1.13 16.47 -7.35
CA ILE A 164 0.36 17.33 -8.25
C ILE A 164 -0.62 18.13 -7.42
N THR A 165 -0.56 19.46 -7.54
CA THR A 165 -1.49 20.37 -6.91
C THR A 165 -2.53 20.81 -7.93
N SER A 166 -3.80 20.52 -7.67
CA SER A 166 -4.95 21.00 -8.42
C SER A 166 -5.65 22.09 -7.62
N ARG A 167 -6.10 23.17 -8.30
CA ARG A 167 -6.92 24.22 -7.69
C ARG A 167 -8.25 24.29 -8.40
N ASP A 168 -9.32 24.29 -7.63
CA ASP A 168 -10.68 24.52 -8.16
C ASP A 168 -10.93 26.00 -8.51
N ALA A 169 -12.10 26.28 -9.06
CA ALA A 169 -12.50 27.64 -9.44
C ALA A 169 -12.56 28.61 -8.24
N GLY A 170 -12.73 28.10 -7.02
CA GLY A 170 -12.72 28.87 -5.76
C GLY A 170 -11.30 29.04 -5.19
N GLY A 171 -10.25 28.50 -5.85
CA GLY A 171 -8.85 28.54 -5.40
C GLY A 171 -8.50 27.54 -4.32
N LYS A 172 -9.44 26.66 -3.91
CA LYS A 172 -9.19 25.60 -2.92
C LYS A 172 -8.35 24.48 -3.54
N MET A 173 -7.56 23.84 -2.72
CA MET A 173 -6.49 22.96 -3.18
C MET A 173 -6.82 21.48 -2.96
N SER A 174 -6.47 20.68 -3.96
CA SER A 174 -6.33 19.23 -3.84
C SER A 174 -4.90 18.83 -4.19
N VAL A 175 -4.30 17.97 -3.38
CA VAL A 175 -2.94 17.45 -3.59
C VAL A 175 -3.04 15.97 -3.91
N ILE A 176 -2.43 15.57 -5.03
CA ILE A 176 -2.45 14.20 -5.54
C ILE A 176 -1.03 13.69 -5.57
N ARG A 177 -0.77 12.58 -4.87
CA ARG A 177 0.47 11.83 -4.95
C ARG A 177 0.28 10.68 -5.92
N LEU A 178 1.04 10.70 -7.02
CA LEU A 178 0.92 9.76 -8.14
C LEU A 178 1.87 8.58 -7.95
N ILE A 179 1.40 7.50 -7.35
CA ILE A 179 2.21 6.31 -7.04
C ILE A 179 2.34 5.39 -8.27
N ALA A 180 1.26 5.23 -9.01
CA ALA A 180 1.24 4.46 -10.26
C ALA A 180 0.37 5.14 -11.33
N GLY A 181 0.75 4.95 -12.59
CA GLY A 181 0.01 5.43 -13.73
C GLY A 181 0.34 6.85 -14.17
N GLU A 182 -0.66 7.55 -14.71
CA GLU A 182 -0.50 8.90 -15.25
C GLU A 182 -1.65 9.80 -14.78
N TRP A 183 -1.34 11.06 -14.47
CA TRP A 183 -2.30 12.07 -14.10
C TRP A 183 -1.84 13.45 -14.61
N ASP A 184 -2.70 14.17 -15.32
CA ASP A 184 -2.44 15.52 -15.83
C ASP A 184 -1.08 15.64 -16.55
N GLY A 185 -0.79 14.66 -17.43
CA GLY A 185 0.45 14.60 -18.20
C GLY A 185 1.71 14.26 -17.42
N LYS A 186 1.62 14.04 -16.10
CA LYS A 186 2.71 13.53 -15.28
C LYS A 186 2.61 12.02 -15.15
N LYS A 187 3.76 11.35 -15.14
CA LYS A 187 3.87 9.89 -15.00
C LYS A 187 4.51 9.54 -13.66
N ALA A 188 3.95 8.53 -13.02
CA ALA A 188 4.58 7.89 -11.86
C ALA A 188 5.93 7.26 -12.23
N PRO A 189 6.81 6.98 -11.25
CA PRO A 189 7.95 6.10 -11.48
C PRO A 189 7.52 4.76 -12.08
N ALA A 190 8.41 4.13 -12.85
CA ALA A 190 8.10 2.85 -13.47
C ALA A 190 7.80 1.78 -12.40
N PRO A 191 6.75 0.97 -12.55
CA PRO A 191 6.49 -0.17 -11.67
C PRO A 191 7.49 -1.30 -11.93
N SER A 192 7.41 -2.39 -11.14
CA SER A 192 8.17 -3.61 -11.40
C SER A 192 7.94 -4.12 -12.82
N PRO A 193 8.96 -4.71 -13.49
CA PRO A 193 8.91 -5.04 -14.93
C PRO A 193 7.78 -5.96 -15.37
N ALA A 194 7.38 -6.91 -14.50
CA ALA A 194 6.29 -7.87 -14.78
C ALA A 194 4.90 -7.36 -14.36
N SER A 195 4.82 -6.15 -13.80
CA SER A 195 3.58 -5.61 -13.27
C SER A 195 2.52 -5.38 -14.33
N TRP A 196 1.25 -5.65 -13.96
CA TRP A 196 0.09 -5.24 -14.76
C TRP A 196 0.06 -3.73 -15.03
N ALA A 197 0.66 -2.93 -14.13
CA ALA A 197 0.78 -1.49 -14.25
C ALA A 197 1.80 -1.03 -15.32
N THR A 198 2.59 -1.93 -15.90
CA THR A 198 3.63 -1.59 -16.89
C THR A 198 3.03 -1.20 -18.23
N ASP A 199 1.93 -1.84 -18.66
CA ASP A 199 1.25 -1.48 -19.90
C ASP A 199 0.26 -0.33 -19.64
N PRO A 200 0.47 0.87 -20.23
CA PRO A 200 -0.46 1.99 -20.09
C PRO A 200 -1.91 1.69 -20.47
N LYS A 201 -2.15 0.70 -21.32
CA LYS A 201 -3.50 0.27 -21.71
C LYS A 201 -4.30 -0.36 -20.58
N ASN A 202 -3.62 -0.82 -19.54
CA ASN A 202 -4.25 -1.39 -18.34
C ASN A 202 -4.74 -0.30 -17.39
N HIS A 203 -4.43 0.96 -17.65
CA HIS A 203 -4.91 2.13 -16.92
C HIS A 203 -4.77 2.01 -15.38
N VAL A 204 -3.75 1.26 -14.89
CA VAL A 204 -3.54 1.10 -13.47
C VAL A 204 -3.11 2.43 -12.86
N ARG A 205 -3.89 2.91 -11.89
CA ARG A 205 -3.55 4.10 -11.08
C ARG A 205 -3.67 3.80 -9.60
N ILE A 206 -2.68 4.25 -8.85
CA ILE A 206 -2.67 4.28 -7.38
C ILE A 206 -2.39 5.72 -6.98
N LEU A 207 -3.38 6.40 -6.39
CA LEU A 207 -3.28 7.81 -6.02
C LEU A 207 -3.64 7.99 -4.54
N LEU A 208 -2.79 8.69 -3.80
CA LEU A 208 -3.20 9.31 -2.54
C LEU A 208 -3.67 10.74 -2.83
N ILE A 209 -4.82 11.11 -2.31
CA ILE A 209 -5.45 12.39 -2.56
C ILE A 209 -5.77 13.06 -1.22
N ARG A 210 -5.32 14.30 -1.04
CA ARG A 210 -5.71 15.20 0.04
C ARG A 210 -6.48 16.35 -0.53
N MET A 211 -7.64 16.62 0.02
CA MET A 211 -8.48 17.75 -0.39
C MET A 211 -8.66 18.72 0.77
N ASP A 212 -8.48 20.01 0.50
CA ASP A 212 -8.78 21.07 1.48
C ASP A 212 -10.29 21.14 1.76
N PRO A 213 -10.71 21.72 2.91
CA PRO A 213 -12.13 21.90 3.22
C PRO A 213 -12.90 22.61 2.10
N GLY A 214 -13.95 21.94 1.62
CA GLY A 214 -14.81 22.42 0.53
C GLY A 214 -14.14 22.47 -0.85
N ALA A 215 -12.99 21.83 -1.06
CA ALA A 215 -12.35 21.73 -2.37
C ALA A 215 -13.15 20.83 -3.31
N GLU A 216 -13.05 21.13 -4.60
CA GLU A 216 -13.59 20.31 -5.70
C GLU A 216 -12.44 19.66 -6.46
N LEU A 217 -12.56 18.36 -6.73
CA LEU A 217 -11.60 17.61 -7.55
C LEU A 217 -12.35 16.85 -8.65
N ARG A 218 -11.93 17.04 -9.91
CA ARG A 218 -12.38 16.23 -11.03
C ARG A 218 -11.45 15.03 -11.23
N ILE A 219 -12.00 13.82 -11.17
CA ILE A 219 -11.35 12.57 -11.58
C ILE A 219 -11.82 12.28 -13.02
N PRO A 220 -10.93 12.34 -14.03
CA PRO A 220 -11.36 12.24 -15.43
C PRO A 220 -11.83 10.82 -15.77
N ALA A 221 -12.75 10.74 -16.72
CA ALA A 221 -13.14 9.49 -17.37
C ALA A 221 -11.94 8.79 -18.02
N VAL A 222 -11.96 7.46 -18.03
CA VAL A 222 -10.95 6.62 -18.72
C VAL A 222 -11.66 5.70 -19.71
N THR A 223 -12.01 4.49 -19.28
CA THR A 223 -12.81 3.54 -20.05
C THR A 223 -13.99 3.05 -19.23
N SER A 224 -15.01 2.51 -19.87
CA SER A 224 -16.16 1.92 -19.15
C SER A 224 -15.84 0.57 -18.49
N THR A 225 -14.71 -0.02 -18.82
CA THR A 225 -14.29 -1.36 -18.39
C THR A 225 -13.45 -1.35 -17.13
N ILE A 226 -12.77 -0.25 -16.80
CA ILE A 226 -11.92 -0.20 -15.61
C ILE A 226 -12.72 -0.38 -14.33
N SER A 227 -12.16 -1.12 -13.39
CA SER A 227 -12.55 -1.04 -11.98
C SER A 227 -12.05 0.27 -11.39
N ARG A 228 -12.94 1.04 -10.74
CA ARG A 228 -12.57 2.31 -10.10
C ARG A 228 -13.12 2.35 -8.69
N ASN A 229 -12.22 2.38 -7.71
CA ASN A 229 -12.55 2.39 -6.30
C ASN A 229 -11.93 3.61 -5.62
N LEU A 230 -12.76 4.45 -5.02
CA LEU A 230 -12.34 5.57 -4.19
C LEU A 230 -12.58 5.20 -2.72
N TYR A 231 -11.52 5.16 -1.94
CA TYR A 231 -11.56 4.87 -0.51
C TYR A 231 -11.44 6.18 0.25
N PHE A 232 -12.53 6.62 0.86
CA PHE A 232 -12.56 7.78 1.73
C PHE A 232 -12.25 7.33 3.16
N TYR A 233 -11.00 7.49 3.60
CA TYR A 233 -10.51 6.91 4.84
C TYR A 233 -10.35 7.89 5.99
N ASP A 234 -10.35 9.22 5.74
CA ASP A 234 -10.29 10.24 6.80
C ASP A 234 -10.93 11.56 6.32
N GLY A 235 -11.61 12.29 7.22
CA GLY A 235 -12.34 13.52 6.97
C GLY A 235 -13.73 13.50 7.60
N ASP A 236 -14.58 14.47 7.25
CA ASP A 236 -15.97 14.54 7.73
C ASP A 236 -16.95 13.95 6.71
N ARG A 237 -16.90 14.40 5.45
CA ARG A 237 -17.76 13.93 4.36
C ARG A 237 -17.18 14.30 3.00
N ILE A 238 -17.62 13.57 1.98
CA ILE A 238 -17.48 13.98 0.56
C ILE A 238 -18.84 13.91 -0.12
N VAL A 239 -19.00 14.64 -1.22
CA VAL A 239 -20.21 14.60 -2.06
C VAL A 239 -19.80 14.26 -3.49
N ILE A 240 -20.50 13.29 -4.09
CA ILE A 240 -20.32 12.88 -5.50
C ILE A 240 -21.71 12.85 -6.14
N GLY A 241 -21.94 13.69 -7.14
CA GLY A 241 -23.27 13.88 -7.71
C GLY A 241 -24.27 14.37 -6.65
N ALA A 242 -25.31 13.58 -6.38
CA ALA A 242 -26.30 13.87 -5.34
C ALA A 242 -26.06 13.12 -4.02
N LYS A 243 -24.99 12.29 -3.93
CA LYS A 243 -24.74 11.46 -2.76
C LYS A 243 -23.76 12.13 -1.80
N GLU A 244 -24.19 12.29 -0.55
CA GLU A 244 -23.32 12.59 0.58
C GLU A 244 -22.78 11.28 1.16
N ILE A 245 -21.46 11.21 1.38
CA ILE A 245 -20.74 10.01 1.76
C ILE A 245 -19.89 10.33 2.99
N GLY A 246 -20.11 9.61 4.08
CA GLY A 246 -19.33 9.74 5.31
C GLY A 246 -17.97 9.06 5.22
N PRO A 247 -17.07 9.32 6.19
CA PRO A 247 -15.74 8.69 6.24
C PRO A 247 -15.84 7.17 6.42
N TYR A 248 -14.71 6.49 6.19
CA TYR A 248 -14.62 5.02 6.19
C TYR A 248 -15.57 4.36 5.18
N SER A 249 -15.61 4.94 3.99
CA SER A 249 -16.43 4.45 2.87
C SER A 249 -15.59 4.09 1.66
N ARG A 250 -15.90 2.96 1.04
CA ARG A 250 -15.52 2.62 -0.33
C ARG A 250 -16.61 3.08 -1.28
N VAL A 251 -16.23 3.83 -2.29
CA VAL A 251 -17.13 4.29 -3.34
C VAL A 251 -16.70 3.63 -4.65
N VAL A 252 -17.53 2.75 -5.18
CA VAL A 252 -17.33 2.15 -6.49
C VAL A 252 -17.90 3.07 -7.53
N LEU A 253 -17.06 3.52 -8.45
CA LEU A 253 -17.33 4.56 -9.43
C LEU A 253 -17.34 4.00 -10.86
N ARG A 254 -18.04 4.67 -11.77
CA ARG A 254 -17.98 4.34 -13.20
C ARG A 254 -16.67 4.87 -13.81
N GLY A 255 -15.94 3.99 -14.49
CA GLY A 255 -14.67 4.36 -15.12
C GLY A 255 -14.82 5.28 -16.32
N GLY A 256 -15.89 5.13 -17.11
CA GLY A 256 -16.17 5.91 -18.31
C GLY A 256 -16.83 7.26 -18.08
N GLU A 257 -16.99 7.71 -16.84
CA GLU A 257 -17.59 8.99 -16.49
C GLU A 257 -16.58 9.88 -15.78
N ASP A 258 -16.68 11.19 -15.99
CA ASP A 258 -16.00 12.16 -15.15
C ASP A 258 -16.65 12.21 -13.78
N ILE A 259 -15.85 12.12 -12.74
CA ILE A 259 -16.32 12.16 -11.37
C ILE A 259 -15.91 13.48 -10.73
N ILE A 260 -16.86 14.22 -10.21
CA ILE A 260 -16.59 15.42 -9.41
C ILE A 260 -16.76 15.07 -7.93
N VAL A 261 -15.69 15.22 -7.17
CA VAL A 261 -15.67 15.02 -5.72
C VAL A 261 -15.63 16.37 -5.04
N HIS A 262 -16.56 16.63 -4.14
CA HIS A 262 -16.57 17.82 -3.28
C HIS A 262 -16.23 17.40 -1.85
N ALA A 263 -15.21 17.99 -1.26
CA ALA A 263 -14.88 17.82 0.15
C ALA A 263 -15.86 18.56 1.06
N GLY A 264 -16.07 18.05 2.26
CA GLY A 264 -16.88 18.66 3.30
C GLY A 264 -16.20 19.84 3.97
N ASN A 265 -16.43 20.02 5.28
CA ASN A 265 -15.91 21.15 6.04
C ASN A 265 -14.54 20.86 6.70
N ALA A 266 -14.10 19.60 6.66
CA ALA A 266 -12.78 19.17 7.09
C ALA A 266 -11.92 18.79 5.89
N ARG A 267 -10.60 18.72 6.10
CA ARG A 267 -9.68 18.13 5.14
C ARG A 267 -10.06 16.65 4.91
N CYS A 268 -10.08 16.22 3.66
CA CYS A 268 -10.43 14.85 3.28
C CYS A 268 -9.23 14.11 2.71
N PHE A 269 -9.10 12.83 3.06
CA PHE A 269 -8.04 11.95 2.58
C PHE A 269 -8.65 10.73 1.89
N LEU A 270 -8.17 10.49 0.68
CA LEU A 270 -8.72 9.48 -0.22
C LEU A 270 -7.59 8.64 -0.83
N LEU A 271 -7.85 7.37 -1.04
CA LEU A 271 -7.03 6.48 -1.88
C LEU A 271 -7.85 6.12 -3.12
N LEU A 272 -7.32 6.34 -4.30
CA LEU A 272 -7.91 5.87 -5.56
C LEU A 272 -7.12 4.65 -6.05
N LEU A 273 -7.83 3.54 -6.25
CA LEU A 273 -7.33 2.35 -6.92
C LEU A 273 -8.18 2.10 -8.16
N GLU A 274 -7.56 2.15 -9.33
CA GLU A 274 -8.25 1.84 -10.58
C GLU A 274 -7.35 1.12 -11.58
N GLY A 275 -7.96 0.37 -12.50
CA GLY A 275 -7.26 -0.35 -13.56
C GLY A 275 -8.19 -1.28 -14.32
N GLU A 276 -7.75 -1.69 -15.52
CA GLU A 276 -8.45 -2.73 -16.27
C GLU A 276 -8.36 -4.06 -15.51
N PRO A 277 -9.48 -4.76 -15.34
CA PRO A 277 -9.48 -6.09 -14.76
C PRO A 277 -8.63 -7.07 -15.57
N ILE A 278 -7.94 -7.97 -14.88
CA ILE A 278 -7.33 -9.14 -15.53
C ILE A 278 -8.45 -10.16 -15.72
N GLU A 279 -8.87 -10.37 -16.98
CA GLU A 279 -9.98 -11.27 -17.33
C GLU A 279 -9.55 -12.75 -17.30
N GLU A 280 -9.05 -13.19 -16.15
CA GLU A 280 -8.58 -14.55 -15.92
C GLU A 280 -9.14 -15.06 -14.58
N PRO A 281 -9.31 -16.39 -14.42
CA PRO A 281 -9.70 -16.98 -13.14
C PRO A 281 -8.72 -16.61 -12.03
N ILE A 282 -9.23 -16.42 -10.82
CA ILE A 282 -8.44 -16.15 -9.62
C ILE A 282 -8.69 -17.27 -8.61
N ALA A 283 -7.65 -18.04 -8.32
CA ALA A 283 -7.60 -18.96 -7.19
C ALA A 283 -6.72 -18.35 -6.10
N ARG A 284 -7.27 -18.23 -4.87
CA ARG A 284 -6.55 -17.64 -3.74
C ARG A 284 -6.69 -18.53 -2.52
N TYR A 285 -5.57 -18.86 -1.89
CA TYR A 285 -5.56 -19.52 -0.59
C TYR A 285 -4.31 -19.11 0.21
N GLY A 286 -4.52 -18.56 1.41
CA GLY A 286 -3.43 -18.01 2.24
C GLY A 286 -2.63 -16.93 1.51
N PRO A 287 -1.30 -17.06 1.46
CA PRO A 287 -0.41 -16.05 0.89
C PRO A 287 -0.16 -16.23 -0.62
N PHE A 288 -0.90 -17.11 -1.31
CA PHE A 288 -0.71 -17.43 -2.72
C PHE A 288 -1.94 -17.08 -3.56
N VAL A 289 -1.69 -16.54 -4.75
CA VAL A 289 -2.73 -16.19 -5.72
C VAL A 289 -2.31 -16.69 -7.10
N MET A 290 -3.06 -17.68 -7.61
CA MET A 290 -2.82 -18.31 -8.90
C MET A 290 -4.10 -18.27 -9.75
N ASN A 291 -4.15 -18.99 -10.87
CA ASN A 291 -5.34 -19.06 -11.71
C ASN A 291 -6.23 -20.28 -11.39
N THR A 292 -5.64 -21.35 -10.84
CA THR A 292 -6.37 -22.60 -10.54
C THR A 292 -6.07 -23.11 -9.12
N PRO A 293 -6.96 -23.92 -8.52
CA PRO A 293 -6.68 -24.59 -7.24
C PRO A 293 -5.48 -25.53 -7.28
N ASP A 294 -5.22 -26.17 -8.42
CA ASP A 294 -4.07 -27.08 -8.57
C ASP A 294 -2.75 -26.32 -8.52
N GLU A 295 -2.67 -25.14 -9.14
CA GLU A 295 -1.52 -24.25 -9.03
C GLU A 295 -1.29 -23.75 -7.59
N ILE A 296 -2.36 -23.54 -6.81
CA ILE A 296 -2.23 -23.23 -5.38
C ILE A 296 -1.60 -24.41 -4.62
N GLN A 297 -2.04 -25.64 -4.90
CA GLN A 297 -1.44 -26.83 -4.28
C GLN A 297 0.03 -27.00 -4.66
N GLU A 298 0.37 -26.68 -5.90
CA GLU A 298 1.76 -26.66 -6.38
C GLU A 298 2.58 -25.60 -5.63
N ALA A 299 2.07 -24.38 -5.48
CA ALA A 299 2.72 -23.31 -4.72
C ALA A 299 3.05 -23.76 -3.27
N TYR A 300 2.11 -24.42 -2.61
CA TYR A 300 2.36 -24.97 -1.26
C TYR A 300 3.38 -26.12 -1.26
N ARG A 301 3.38 -26.95 -2.29
CA ARG A 301 4.37 -28.05 -2.45
C ARG A 301 5.77 -27.49 -2.62
N ASP A 302 5.92 -26.53 -3.54
CA ASP A 302 7.18 -25.88 -3.84
C ASP A 302 7.73 -25.14 -2.61
N PHE A 303 6.87 -24.39 -1.92
CA PHE A 303 7.28 -23.68 -0.71
C PHE A 303 7.78 -24.66 0.37
N ARG A 304 7.09 -25.78 0.60
CA ARG A 304 7.54 -26.79 1.57
C ARG A 304 8.86 -27.45 1.19
N GLN A 305 9.16 -27.57 -0.11
CA GLN A 305 10.38 -28.22 -0.60
C GLN A 305 11.56 -27.25 -0.69
N THR A 306 11.33 -26.00 -1.06
CA THR A 306 12.38 -25.05 -1.45
C THR A 306 12.44 -23.82 -0.55
N ALA A 307 11.38 -23.56 0.24
CA ALA A 307 11.17 -22.28 0.94
C ALA A 307 11.37 -21.07 0.01
N PHE A 308 11.08 -21.21 -1.29
CA PHE A 308 11.34 -20.22 -2.35
C PHE A 308 12.78 -19.66 -2.32
N GLY A 309 13.78 -20.54 -2.17
CA GLY A 309 15.20 -20.18 -2.10
C GLY A 309 15.75 -20.04 -0.68
N GLY A 310 14.93 -20.22 0.34
CA GLY A 310 15.33 -20.16 1.75
C GLY A 310 15.14 -18.77 2.37
N TRP A 311 15.82 -18.55 3.50
CA TRP A 311 15.80 -17.30 4.24
C TRP A 311 17.24 -16.95 4.64
N PRO A 312 17.88 -15.94 4.06
CA PRO A 312 19.31 -15.66 4.25
C PRO A 312 19.65 -14.88 5.54
N TRP A 313 18.66 -14.56 6.35
CA TRP A 313 18.80 -13.75 7.56
C TRP A 313 18.83 -14.65 8.80
N ASP A 314 19.57 -14.22 9.86
CA ASP A 314 19.73 -14.99 11.10
C ASP A 314 18.43 -15.13 11.91
N VAL A 315 17.48 -14.18 11.71
CA VAL A 315 16.20 -14.14 12.42
C VAL A 315 15.03 -13.99 11.43
N PRO A 316 13.80 -14.40 11.79
CA PRO A 316 12.65 -14.26 10.92
C PRO A 316 12.10 -12.84 10.83
N ASP A 317 12.48 -11.94 11.76
CA ASP A 317 11.99 -10.60 11.94
C ASP A 317 13.15 -9.57 11.97
N PRO A 318 14.03 -9.53 10.93
CA PRO A 318 15.17 -8.66 10.94
C PRO A 318 14.73 -7.18 10.94
N VAL A 319 15.43 -6.38 11.73
CA VAL A 319 15.37 -4.92 11.74
C VAL A 319 16.76 -4.35 11.51
N HIS A 320 16.82 -3.17 10.93
CA HIS A 320 18.09 -2.51 10.60
C HIS A 320 18.56 -1.63 11.76
N ASP A 321 19.88 -1.33 11.80
CA ASP A 321 20.46 -0.53 12.88
C ASP A 321 19.81 0.85 12.99
N ILE A 322 19.68 1.34 14.25
CA ILE A 322 18.96 2.58 14.58
C ILE A 322 19.56 3.82 13.90
N GLY A 323 20.85 3.78 13.57
CA GLY A 323 21.56 4.88 12.90
C GLY A 323 21.42 4.90 11.38
N GLU A 324 20.79 3.90 10.78
CA GLU A 324 20.62 3.84 9.33
C GLU A 324 19.54 4.81 8.87
N ASN A 325 19.89 5.60 7.85
CA ASN A 325 18.93 6.40 7.11
C ASN A 325 18.01 5.51 6.26
N ARG A 326 17.09 6.12 5.48
CA ARG A 326 16.36 5.40 4.44
C ARG A 326 17.34 4.81 3.43
N PHE A 327 17.20 3.55 3.11
CA PHE A 327 18.04 2.88 2.12
C PHE A 327 17.28 1.74 1.43
N ALA A 328 17.76 1.37 0.25
CA ALA A 328 17.38 0.15 -0.45
C ALA A 328 18.66 -0.56 -0.90
N ARG A 329 18.83 -1.82 -0.52
CA ARG A 329 19.85 -2.74 -1.00
C ARG A 329 19.19 -3.74 -1.92
N TYR A 330 19.65 -3.80 -3.15
CA TYR A 330 19.12 -4.67 -4.18
C TYR A 330 19.91 -5.98 -4.26
N VAL A 331 19.31 -6.99 -4.91
CA VAL A 331 19.88 -8.36 -5.04
C VAL A 331 21.25 -8.36 -5.74
N ASP A 332 21.50 -7.42 -6.65
CA ASP A 332 22.77 -7.24 -7.36
C ASP A 332 23.86 -6.55 -6.53
N GLY A 333 23.55 -6.20 -5.27
CA GLY A 333 24.45 -5.50 -4.36
C GLY A 333 24.45 -3.97 -4.50
N HIS A 334 23.66 -3.42 -5.44
CA HIS A 334 23.45 -1.97 -5.51
C HIS A 334 22.76 -1.47 -4.25
N VAL A 335 23.19 -0.30 -3.76
CA VAL A 335 22.61 0.34 -2.57
C VAL A 335 22.24 1.79 -2.92
N GLU A 336 21.02 2.14 -2.65
CA GLU A 336 20.55 3.52 -2.65
C GLU A 336 20.37 4.00 -1.22
N GLU A 337 20.85 5.20 -0.93
CA GLU A 337 20.66 5.84 0.37
C GLU A 337 19.95 7.18 0.21
N ARG A 338 19.04 7.47 1.14
CA ARG A 338 18.30 8.71 1.20
C ARG A 338 18.31 9.24 2.63
N ARG A 339 18.35 10.58 2.76
CA ARG A 339 18.19 11.23 4.08
C ARG A 339 16.73 11.14 4.54
N SER A 340 16.51 11.39 5.84
CA SER A 340 15.15 11.54 6.38
C SER A 340 14.34 12.53 5.54
N TYR A 341 13.12 12.19 5.25
CA TYR A 341 12.20 13.01 4.46
C TYR A 341 10.97 13.35 5.31
N HIS A 342 10.59 14.62 5.31
CA HIS A 342 9.32 15.09 5.87
C HIS A 342 8.35 15.33 4.74
N GLU A 343 7.24 14.61 4.75
CA GLU A 343 6.29 14.68 3.65
C GLU A 343 5.45 15.96 3.69
N PRO A 344 5.34 16.70 2.55
CA PRO A 344 4.49 17.88 2.44
C PRO A 344 2.99 17.60 2.59
N MET A 345 2.56 16.33 2.51
CA MET A 345 1.14 15.97 2.65
C MET A 345 0.63 16.00 4.09
N GLN A 346 1.52 16.05 5.07
CA GLN A 346 1.17 16.08 6.49
C GLN A 346 1.23 17.49 7.10
N ASP A 347 1.87 18.44 6.43
CA ASP A 347 2.04 19.78 6.97
C ASP A 347 0.72 20.57 6.96
N ASP A 348 0.36 21.04 8.19
CA ASP A 348 -0.67 21.99 8.67
C ASP A 348 -2.13 21.55 8.69
#